data_3d98d4e4382188a969aa31f168dbaae3
#
_entry.id   3d98d4e4382188a969aa31f168dbaae3
#
_cell.length_a   1.000
_cell.length_b   1.000
_cell.length_c   1.000
_cell.angle_alpha   90.00
_cell.angle_beta   90.00
_cell.angle_gamma   90.00
#
_symmetry.space_group_name_H-M   'P 1'
#
loop_
_entity.id
_entity.type
_entity.pdbx_description
1 polymer ?
#
loop_
_entity_poly.entity_id
_entity_poly.type
_entity_poly.pdbx_seq_one_letter_code
_entity_poly.pdbx_strand_id
1 'polypeptide(L)'
;MAPIRDDFGAVRPIRRLNRLTQALLAIMLAVVVNTLASLPEFRLRHDMTADRRHSLAPESAETVRAAGRRSPVGVGRNQGWVKAVLLTGDTSEPAQIIRSRLLKLLDSYVVESGRSGPAWFAVELAGGGRNAPLISEIAGRHGPPDASIALILTCGPRAKYVTYRELVTKEGGFRGEEVLTSALIEVTEDKPAVCYVTKGHGELGIEDASPARGMSLLSRQLRNRNFEVRQLDLATVSEVPRDAAIILIAGPLTPFSASENARLRSFLSERNGRVLALLDPGRDHGLESTLAEWAIFTPDAELQEPDPGRRTTDGDIALLRLEEKEHPLTKVLKEQNLPLIASRIRPVRFDEGSAPDSTLGVWQLVFSSDAAWGETDLVRRPVRFDVDRDQAGPVCLASAAERATGIRKGVGGTGGRLVVVGTSEVAANLRLTRGGNRAFITQCAAWLTDRDRAVSLPARTEGEYQLNATAADFWALALRFCLIPLGVLAVGLAVSVWRRRS
;
A
#
# COMPACT_ATOMS: atom_id res chain seq x y z
N MET A 1 62.95 -67.48 -23.76
CA MET A 1 61.68 -66.74 -23.95
C MET A 1 60.73 -67.09 -22.80
N ALA A 2 60.62 -66.23 -21.81
CA ALA A 2 59.73 -66.45 -20.68
C ALA A 2 58.32 -65.85 -21.06
N PRO A 3 57.21 -66.51 -20.74
CA PRO A 3 55.85 -66.03 -21.07
C PRO A 3 55.51 -64.81 -20.21
N ILE A 4 55.07 -63.75 -20.86
CA ILE A 4 54.50 -62.58 -20.25
C ILE A 4 53.21 -63.01 -19.51
N ARG A 5 53.23 -63.02 -18.21
CA ARG A 5 52.02 -63.22 -17.38
C ARG A 5 51.11 -61.98 -17.51
N ASP A 6 49.93 -62.22 -18.06
CA ASP A 6 48.87 -61.24 -18.13
C ASP A 6 48.35 -60.91 -16.72
N ASP A 7 48.71 -59.76 -16.17
CA ASP A 7 48.25 -59.26 -14.85
C ASP A 7 46.82 -58.65 -14.88
N PHE A 8 46.01 -59.03 -15.87
CA PHE A 8 44.63 -58.55 -16.01
C PHE A 8 43.67 -58.98 -14.90
N GLY A 9 44.08 -60.05 -14.11
CA GLY A 9 43.29 -60.51 -12.98
C GLY A 9 43.29 -59.60 -11.75
N ALA A 10 44.42 -58.91 -11.48
CA ALA A 10 44.56 -58.05 -10.31
C ALA A 10 43.93 -56.65 -10.47
N VAL A 11 43.73 -56.19 -11.72
CA VAL A 11 43.19 -54.85 -12.00
C VAL A 11 41.64 -54.82 -11.91
N ARG A 12 40.96 -55.96 -12.07
CA ARG A 12 39.49 -56.02 -12.03
C ARG A 12 38.89 -55.68 -10.66
N PRO A 13 39.35 -56.15 -9.50
CA PRO A 13 38.84 -55.77 -8.20
C PRO A 13 39.05 -54.27 -7.88
N ILE A 14 40.21 -53.71 -8.25
CA ILE A 14 40.54 -52.31 -8.03
C ILE A 14 39.61 -51.39 -8.87
N ARG A 15 39.30 -51.74 -10.09
CA ARG A 15 38.31 -50.99 -10.92
C ARG A 15 36.88 -51.10 -10.37
N ARG A 16 36.50 -52.21 -9.80
CA ARG A 16 35.19 -52.37 -9.13
C ARG A 16 35.12 -51.56 -7.84
N LEU A 17 36.15 -51.56 -7.02
CA LEU A 17 36.25 -50.79 -5.79
C LEU A 17 36.19 -49.30 -6.12
N ASN A 18 36.95 -48.84 -7.13
CA ASN A 18 36.93 -47.43 -7.55
C ASN A 18 35.53 -46.98 -8.05
N ARG A 19 34.77 -47.84 -8.77
CA ARG A 19 33.41 -47.55 -9.18
C ARG A 19 32.46 -47.48 -8.00
N LEU A 20 32.61 -48.37 -7.01
CA LEU A 20 31.79 -48.34 -5.77
C LEU A 20 32.09 -47.08 -4.95
N THR A 21 33.36 -46.68 -4.84
CA THR A 21 33.78 -45.47 -4.13
C THR A 21 33.23 -44.22 -4.83
N GLN A 22 33.27 -44.18 -6.18
CA GLN A 22 32.68 -43.07 -6.95
C GLN A 22 31.16 -42.97 -6.80
N ALA A 23 30.47 -44.12 -6.81
CA ALA A 23 29.01 -44.15 -6.58
C ALA A 23 28.68 -43.71 -5.15
N LEU A 24 29.43 -44.12 -4.16
CA LEU A 24 29.21 -43.71 -2.76
C LEU A 24 29.48 -42.22 -2.57
N LEU A 25 30.54 -41.66 -3.19
CA LEU A 25 30.81 -40.23 -3.19
C LEU A 25 29.74 -39.42 -3.90
N ALA A 26 29.21 -39.93 -5.02
CA ALA A 26 28.08 -39.26 -5.73
C ALA A 26 26.80 -39.24 -4.88
N ILE A 27 26.47 -40.34 -4.20
CA ILE A 27 25.34 -40.41 -3.26
C ILE A 27 25.55 -39.45 -2.10
N MET A 28 26.77 -39.45 -1.51
CA MET A 28 27.09 -38.54 -0.39
C MET A 28 27.00 -37.07 -0.82
N LEU A 29 27.50 -36.74 -2.00
CA LEU A 29 27.35 -35.39 -2.58
C LEU A 29 25.88 -35.03 -2.78
N ALA A 30 25.07 -35.95 -3.33
CA ALA A 30 23.64 -35.72 -3.51
C ALA A 30 22.91 -35.51 -2.18
N VAL A 31 23.25 -36.26 -1.14
CA VAL A 31 22.72 -36.09 0.23
C VAL A 31 23.14 -34.72 0.79
N VAL A 32 24.41 -34.35 0.66
CA VAL A 32 24.91 -33.03 1.12
C VAL A 32 24.21 -31.89 0.40
N VAL A 33 24.10 -31.94 -0.94
CA VAL A 33 23.42 -30.93 -1.74
C VAL A 33 21.93 -30.83 -1.34
N ASN A 34 21.25 -31.98 -1.18
CA ASN A 34 19.86 -32.02 -0.75
C ASN A 34 19.67 -31.46 0.67
N THR A 35 20.59 -31.78 1.58
CA THR A 35 20.57 -31.26 2.96
C THR A 35 20.82 -29.74 2.96
N LEU A 36 21.81 -29.25 2.20
CA LEU A 36 22.06 -27.81 2.04
C LEU A 36 20.87 -27.10 1.41
N ALA A 37 20.28 -27.66 0.34
CA ALA A 37 19.09 -27.10 -0.29
C ALA A 37 17.84 -27.10 0.62
N SER A 38 17.79 -27.98 1.62
CA SER A 38 16.71 -28.01 2.61
C SER A 38 16.87 -26.99 3.74
N LEU A 39 18.11 -26.48 3.95
CA LEU A 39 18.35 -25.44 4.94
C LEU A 39 17.68 -24.13 4.52
N PRO A 40 16.98 -23.44 5.45
CA PRO A 40 16.26 -22.21 5.15
C PRO A 40 17.14 -21.12 4.53
N GLU A 41 18.41 -21.09 4.85
CA GLU A 41 19.41 -20.11 4.39
C GLU A 41 19.77 -20.26 2.90
N PHE A 42 19.64 -21.46 2.35
CA PHE A 42 19.94 -21.80 0.94
C PHE A 42 18.69 -22.06 0.09
N ARG A 43 17.48 -21.86 0.65
CA ARG A 43 16.24 -22.02 -0.11
C ARG A 43 16.07 -20.91 -1.12
N LEU A 44 16.52 -21.13 -2.34
CA LEU A 44 16.14 -20.33 -3.50
C LEU A 44 14.66 -20.61 -3.84
N ARG A 45 13.76 -19.79 -3.32
CA ARG A 45 12.36 -19.81 -3.72
C ARG A 45 12.18 -18.90 -4.90
N HIS A 46 11.92 -19.46 -6.08
CA HIS A 46 11.49 -18.72 -7.24
C HIS A 46 10.02 -19.02 -7.50
N ASP A 47 9.18 -18.00 -7.45
CA ASP A 47 7.75 -18.14 -7.75
C ASP A 47 7.58 -18.24 -9.27
N MET A 48 7.28 -19.44 -9.76
CA MET A 48 7.08 -19.72 -11.18
C MET A 48 5.61 -19.57 -11.59
N THR A 49 4.73 -19.14 -10.70
CA THR A 49 3.34 -18.88 -11.05
C THR A 49 3.22 -17.59 -11.87
N ALA A 50 2.35 -17.59 -12.90
CA ALA A 50 2.13 -16.43 -13.76
C ALA A 50 1.75 -15.18 -12.95
N ASP A 51 0.98 -15.37 -11.87
CA ASP A 51 0.46 -14.31 -11.01
C ASP A 51 1.31 -14.08 -9.75
N ARG A 52 2.50 -14.70 -9.64
CA ARG A 52 3.40 -14.62 -8.47
C ARG A 52 2.67 -14.83 -7.12
N ARG A 53 1.80 -15.85 -7.05
CA ARG A 53 0.92 -16.12 -5.90
C ARG A 53 1.64 -16.46 -4.60
N HIS A 54 2.87 -16.95 -4.69
CA HIS A 54 3.68 -17.38 -3.56
C HIS A 54 4.77 -16.38 -3.16
N SER A 55 4.75 -15.17 -3.74
CA SER A 55 5.62 -14.06 -3.39
C SER A 55 4.81 -12.84 -2.98
N LEU A 56 5.38 -11.99 -2.12
CA LEU A 56 4.76 -10.70 -1.78
C LEU A 56 4.69 -9.79 -3.01
N ALA A 57 3.71 -8.90 -3.03
CA ALA A 57 3.68 -7.80 -3.98
C ALA A 57 4.97 -6.96 -3.83
N PRO A 58 5.48 -6.36 -4.92
CA PRO A 58 6.71 -5.56 -4.86
C PRO A 58 6.69 -4.49 -3.77
N GLU A 59 5.55 -3.84 -3.56
CA GLU A 59 5.32 -2.80 -2.57
C GLU A 59 5.38 -3.34 -1.14
N SER A 60 4.75 -4.50 -0.90
CA SER A 60 4.83 -5.20 0.39
C SER A 60 6.25 -5.64 0.71
N ALA A 61 6.96 -6.20 -0.28
CA ALA A 61 8.34 -6.62 -0.13
C ALA A 61 9.26 -5.42 0.18
N GLU A 62 9.04 -4.27 -0.48
CA GLU A 62 9.80 -3.05 -0.18
C GLU A 62 9.52 -2.54 1.24
N THR A 63 8.26 -2.60 1.68
CA THR A 63 7.86 -2.24 3.05
C THR A 63 8.54 -3.15 4.08
N VAL A 64 8.59 -4.46 3.84
CA VAL A 64 9.31 -5.40 4.70
C VAL A 64 10.80 -5.04 4.75
N ARG A 65 11.45 -4.79 3.61
CA ARG A 65 12.86 -4.37 3.58
C ARG A 65 13.10 -3.04 4.29
N ALA A 66 12.20 -2.07 4.13
CA ALA A 66 12.28 -0.77 4.81
C ALA A 66 12.17 -0.92 6.33
N ALA A 67 11.26 -1.78 6.82
CA ALA A 67 11.15 -2.12 8.23
C ALA A 67 12.41 -2.84 8.74
N GLY A 68 12.99 -3.74 7.93
CA GLY A 68 14.23 -4.44 8.27
C GLY A 68 15.43 -3.51 8.45
N ARG A 69 15.53 -2.42 7.67
CA ARG A 69 16.58 -1.40 7.86
C ARG A 69 16.51 -0.67 9.22
N ARG A 70 15.35 -0.68 9.87
CA ARG A 70 15.11 -0.11 11.21
C ARG A 70 15.29 -1.15 12.32
N SER A 71 15.38 -2.43 11.97
CA SER A 71 15.53 -3.52 12.94
C SER A 71 16.88 -3.43 13.67
N PRO A 72 16.93 -3.67 14.99
CA PRO A 72 18.17 -3.73 15.73
C PRO A 72 19.11 -4.81 15.18
N VAL A 73 20.39 -4.51 15.10
CA VAL A 73 21.42 -5.46 14.63
C VAL A 73 21.48 -6.66 15.59
N GLY A 74 21.48 -7.88 15.03
CA GLY A 74 21.65 -9.11 15.81
C GLY A 74 20.38 -9.77 16.32
N VAL A 75 19.19 -9.30 15.94
CA VAL A 75 17.93 -9.97 16.27
C VAL A 75 17.85 -11.29 15.48
N GLY A 76 17.93 -12.42 16.19
CA GLY A 76 17.87 -13.74 15.61
C GLY A 76 16.45 -14.20 15.27
N ARG A 77 16.34 -15.28 14.49
CA ARG A 77 15.08 -15.85 13.99
C ARG A 77 14.04 -16.17 15.06
N ASN A 78 14.48 -16.56 16.26
CA ASN A 78 13.61 -16.89 17.41
C ASN A 78 13.33 -15.67 18.32
N GLN A 79 13.98 -14.54 18.07
CA GLN A 79 13.83 -13.28 18.83
C GLN A 79 13.35 -12.15 17.93
N GLY A 80 12.53 -12.46 16.91
CA GLY A 80 12.09 -11.50 15.91
C GLY A 80 11.74 -10.14 16.50
N TRP A 81 12.24 -9.08 15.88
CA TRP A 81 11.90 -7.72 16.24
C TRP A 81 10.41 -7.45 16.14
N VAL A 82 9.78 -8.00 15.09
CA VAL A 82 8.32 -8.03 14.93
C VAL A 82 7.84 -9.48 15.12
N LYS A 83 6.86 -9.66 15.98
CA LYS A 83 6.21 -10.95 16.20
C LYS A 83 4.77 -10.90 15.72
N ALA A 84 4.41 -11.84 14.87
CA ALA A 84 3.06 -12.09 14.42
C ALA A 84 2.48 -13.27 15.21
N VAL A 85 1.57 -12.99 16.13
CA VAL A 85 0.92 -14.00 16.97
C VAL A 85 -0.42 -14.37 16.38
N LEU A 86 -0.50 -15.54 15.74
CA LEU A 86 -1.72 -16.04 15.13
C LEU A 86 -2.59 -16.76 16.16
N LEU A 87 -3.82 -16.29 16.37
CA LEU A 87 -4.73 -16.86 17.34
C LEU A 87 -5.45 -18.09 16.79
N THR A 88 -5.47 -19.18 17.58
CA THR A 88 -6.05 -20.48 17.18
C THR A 88 -7.31 -20.83 17.96
N GLY A 89 -7.89 -19.89 18.71
CA GLY A 89 -9.05 -20.12 19.58
C GLY A 89 -10.36 -20.34 18.80
N ASP A 90 -10.56 -19.70 17.67
CA ASP A 90 -11.74 -19.90 16.83
C ASP A 90 -11.54 -21.13 15.93
N THR A 91 -12.41 -22.12 16.09
CA THR A 91 -12.40 -23.40 15.35
C THR A 91 -13.44 -23.46 14.23
N SER A 92 -14.15 -22.35 13.97
CA SER A 92 -15.13 -22.28 12.88
C SER A 92 -14.47 -22.52 11.51
N GLU A 93 -15.20 -23.10 10.56
CA GLU A 93 -14.68 -23.39 9.21
C GLU A 93 -14.15 -22.14 8.51
N PRO A 94 -14.87 -20.97 8.50
CA PRO A 94 -14.34 -19.74 7.91
C PRO A 94 -13.03 -19.28 8.57
N ALA A 95 -12.91 -19.38 9.90
CA ALA A 95 -11.69 -18.99 10.60
C ALA A 95 -10.51 -19.90 10.25
N GLN A 96 -10.75 -21.21 10.04
CA GLN A 96 -9.71 -22.15 9.62
C GLN A 96 -9.20 -21.84 8.21
N ILE A 97 -10.08 -21.50 7.27
CA ILE A 97 -9.73 -21.11 5.91
C ILE A 97 -8.85 -19.84 5.94
N ILE A 98 -9.29 -18.81 6.64
CA ILE A 98 -8.53 -17.55 6.78
C ILE A 98 -7.18 -17.81 7.44
N ARG A 99 -7.14 -18.62 8.47
CA ARG A 99 -5.91 -18.99 9.18
C ARG A 99 -4.91 -19.68 8.27
N SER A 100 -5.36 -20.62 7.44
CA SER A 100 -4.49 -21.34 6.49
C SER A 100 -3.88 -20.38 5.45
N ARG A 101 -4.65 -19.41 4.97
CA ARG A 101 -4.18 -18.34 4.06
C ARG A 101 -3.20 -17.41 4.77
N LEU A 102 -3.51 -16.99 6.00
CA LEU A 102 -2.61 -16.16 6.82
C LEU A 102 -1.27 -16.84 7.06
N LEU A 103 -1.24 -18.14 7.40
CA LEU A 103 0.01 -18.86 7.62
C LEU A 103 0.92 -18.85 6.40
N LYS A 104 0.35 -19.09 5.21
CA LYS A 104 1.11 -19.03 3.94
C LYS A 104 1.65 -17.63 3.68
N LEU A 105 0.84 -16.62 3.93
CA LEU A 105 1.22 -15.22 3.75
C LEU A 105 2.32 -14.82 4.75
N LEU A 106 2.17 -15.15 6.03
CA LEU A 106 3.17 -14.89 7.07
C LEU A 106 4.52 -15.54 6.77
N ASP A 107 4.52 -16.78 6.21
CA ASP A 107 5.76 -17.43 5.76
C ASP A 107 6.48 -16.61 4.69
N SER A 108 5.75 -15.94 3.79
CA SER A 108 6.32 -15.02 2.79
C SER A 108 6.97 -13.79 3.43
N TYR A 109 6.39 -13.24 4.52
CA TYR A 109 7.00 -12.14 5.28
C TYR A 109 8.26 -12.58 6.01
N VAL A 110 8.26 -13.79 6.60
CA VAL A 110 9.46 -14.35 7.24
C VAL A 110 10.59 -14.51 6.22
N VAL A 111 10.29 -15.10 5.06
CA VAL A 111 11.28 -15.28 3.97
C VAL A 111 11.84 -13.95 3.50
N GLU A 112 10.97 -12.96 3.23
CA GLU A 112 11.40 -11.65 2.76
C GLU A 112 12.22 -10.91 3.82
N SER A 113 11.86 -11.02 5.11
CA SER A 113 12.60 -10.42 6.22
C SER A 113 14.00 -11.01 6.39
N GLY A 114 14.22 -12.25 5.97
CA GLY A 114 15.51 -12.95 6.04
C GLY A 114 16.41 -12.79 4.81
N ARG A 115 15.99 -12.07 3.78
CA ARG A 115 16.79 -11.94 2.53
C ARG A 115 18.12 -11.20 2.70
N SER A 116 18.20 -10.28 3.64
CA SER A 116 19.39 -9.43 3.85
C SER A 116 20.13 -9.77 5.16
N GLY A 117 19.81 -10.89 5.81
CA GLY A 117 20.40 -11.30 7.07
C GLY A 117 19.49 -12.20 7.90
N PRO A 118 19.69 -12.29 9.21
CA PRO A 118 18.78 -13.04 10.09
C PRO A 118 17.34 -12.50 9.98
N ALA A 119 16.36 -13.42 9.84
CA ALA A 119 14.95 -13.02 9.77
C ALA A 119 14.54 -12.30 11.06
N TRP A 120 14.11 -11.07 10.92
CA TRP A 120 13.66 -10.22 12.04
C TRP A 120 12.14 -10.28 12.28
N PHE A 121 11.40 -10.91 11.37
CA PHE A 121 9.97 -11.17 11.50
C PHE A 121 9.74 -12.60 11.96
N ALA A 122 9.07 -12.79 13.08
CA ALA A 122 8.79 -14.11 13.66
C ALA A 122 7.28 -14.38 13.69
N VAL A 123 6.89 -15.66 13.56
CA VAL A 123 5.49 -16.09 13.62
C VAL A 123 5.32 -17.06 14.77
N GLU A 124 4.37 -16.79 15.65
CA GLU A 124 4.02 -17.64 16.78
C GLU A 124 2.53 -18.02 16.71
N LEU A 125 2.21 -19.25 17.14
CA LEU A 125 0.83 -19.72 17.26
C LEU A 125 0.43 -19.67 18.73
N ALA A 126 -0.72 -19.09 19.04
CA ALA A 126 -1.23 -18.98 20.40
C ALA A 126 -2.74 -19.25 20.46
N GLY A 127 -3.20 -19.79 21.59
CA GLY A 127 -4.60 -20.17 21.81
C GLY A 127 -4.80 -21.67 22.06
N GLY A 128 -5.94 -22.08 22.62
CA GLY A 128 -6.21 -23.45 22.99
C GLY A 128 -5.21 -24.06 24.01
N GLY A 129 -4.68 -23.24 24.93
CA GLY A 129 -3.65 -23.62 25.90
C GLY A 129 -2.21 -23.45 25.38
N ARG A 130 -1.99 -23.22 24.09
CA ARG A 130 -0.67 -23.02 23.51
C ARG A 130 -0.23 -21.55 23.69
N ASN A 131 1.00 -21.31 24.17
CA ASN A 131 1.57 -19.99 24.42
C ASN A 131 0.70 -19.06 25.30
N ALA A 132 0.01 -19.60 26.30
CA ALA A 132 -0.79 -18.81 27.24
C ALA A 132 0.01 -17.69 27.94
N PRO A 133 1.30 -17.87 28.33
CA PRO A 133 2.10 -16.78 28.89
C PRO A 133 2.26 -15.59 27.94
N LEU A 134 2.46 -15.84 26.64
CA LEU A 134 2.59 -14.77 25.64
C LEU A 134 1.28 -13.96 25.49
N ILE A 135 0.13 -14.67 25.46
CA ILE A 135 -1.18 -13.99 25.42
C ILE A 135 -1.38 -13.15 26.69
N SER A 136 -1.02 -13.68 27.86
CA SER A 136 -1.13 -12.93 29.12
C SER A 136 -0.22 -11.71 29.15
N GLU A 137 1.00 -11.80 28.63
CA GLU A 137 1.92 -10.67 28.50
C GLU A 137 1.35 -9.59 27.58
N ILE A 138 0.84 -9.98 26.41
CA ILE A 138 0.22 -9.04 25.43
C ILE A 138 -1.05 -8.43 26.04
N ALA A 139 -1.89 -9.24 26.68
CA ALA A 139 -3.13 -8.77 27.33
C ALA A 139 -2.86 -7.79 28.48
N GLY A 140 -1.82 -8.02 29.23
CA GLY A 140 -1.40 -7.11 30.31
C GLY A 140 -0.93 -5.75 29.84
N ARG A 141 -0.33 -5.66 28.64
CA ARG A 141 0.18 -4.42 28.04
C ARG A 141 -0.83 -3.69 27.16
N HIS A 142 -1.66 -4.43 26.40
CA HIS A 142 -2.48 -3.90 25.31
C HIS A 142 -3.96 -4.23 25.43
N GLY A 143 -4.37 -4.92 26.48
CA GLY A 143 -5.71 -5.43 26.69
C GLY A 143 -5.93 -6.85 26.12
N PRO A 144 -6.89 -7.60 26.66
CA PRO A 144 -7.14 -8.97 26.25
C PRO A 144 -7.71 -9.01 24.82
N PRO A 145 -7.21 -9.93 23.95
CA PRO A 145 -7.82 -10.17 22.65
C PRO A 145 -9.20 -10.82 22.81
N ASP A 146 -10.17 -10.34 22.03
CA ASP A 146 -11.47 -10.98 21.93
C ASP A 146 -11.51 -12.05 20.82
N ALA A 147 -12.64 -12.77 20.71
CA ALA A 147 -12.80 -13.84 19.72
C ALA A 147 -12.79 -13.36 18.26
N SER A 148 -12.95 -12.06 18.00
CA SER A 148 -12.91 -11.52 16.65
C SER A 148 -11.49 -11.33 16.11
N ILE A 149 -10.46 -11.42 16.96
CA ILE A 149 -9.06 -11.19 16.60
C ILE A 149 -8.49 -12.45 15.96
N ALA A 150 -7.98 -12.31 14.75
CA ALA A 150 -7.29 -13.39 14.01
C ALA A 150 -5.78 -13.40 14.27
N LEU A 151 -5.19 -12.21 14.39
CA LEU A 151 -3.74 -12.01 14.44
C LEU A 151 -3.38 -10.81 15.32
N ILE A 152 -2.27 -10.88 16.04
CA ILE A 152 -1.68 -9.76 16.76
C ILE A 152 -0.26 -9.56 16.24
N LEU A 153 0.05 -8.36 15.72
CA LEU A 153 1.42 -7.97 15.44
C LEU A 153 1.97 -7.18 16.62
N THR A 154 3.18 -7.53 17.07
CA THR A 154 3.86 -6.79 18.14
C THR A 154 5.26 -6.37 17.73
N CYS A 155 5.68 -5.18 18.14
CA CYS A 155 7.02 -4.66 17.96
C CYS A 155 7.41 -3.82 19.19
N GLY A 156 8.22 -4.40 20.09
CA GLY A 156 8.53 -3.79 21.36
C GLY A 156 7.27 -3.48 22.18
N PRO A 157 7.03 -2.19 22.57
CA PRO A 157 5.85 -1.81 23.36
C PRO A 157 4.58 -1.65 22.51
N ARG A 158 4.63 -1.81 21.22
CA ARG A 158 3.49 -1.60 20.30
C ARG A 158 2.84 -2.89 19.88
N ALA A 159 1.51 -2.88 19.75
CA ALA A 159 0.75 -4.00 19.23
C ALA A 159 -0.40 -3.52 18.33
N LYS A 160 -0.67 -4.27 17.26
CA LYS A 160 -1.82 -4.12 16.39
C LYS A 160 -2.63 -5.41 16.39
N TYR A 161 -3.89 -5.28 16.73
CA TYR A 161 -4.88 -6.35 16.65
C TYR A 161 -5.54 -6.33 15.29
N VAL A 162 -5.55 -7.46 14.60
CA VAL A 162 -6.17 -7.64 13.28
C VAL A 162 -7.34 -8.60 13.43
N THR A 163 -8.53 -8.15 13.06
CA THR A 163 -9.75 -8.94 13.14
C THR A 163 -9.97 -9.80 11.90
N TYR A 164 -10.74 -10.89 12.02
CA TYR A 164 -11.16 -11.70 10.86
C TYR A 164 -11.90 -10.86 9.83
N ARG A 165 -12.71 -9.88 10.27
CA ARG A 165 -13.48 -9.00 9.40
C ARG A 165 -12.61 -8.09 8.53
N GLU A 166 -11.47 -7.64 9.04
CA GLU A 166 -10.52 -6.83 8.28
C GLU A 166 -9.82 -7.61 7.17
N LEU A 167 -9.70 -8.93 7.32
CA LEU A 167 -9.00 -9.82 6.39
C LEU A 167 -9.84 -10.24 5.17
N VAL A 168 -11.14 -9.93 5.17
CA VAL A 168 -12.07 -10.37 4.13
C VAL A 168 -12.78 -9.17 3.53
N THR A 169 -12.93 -9.13 2.20
CA THR A 169 -13.75 -8.14 1.51
C THR A 169 -15.24 -8.46 1.66
N LYS A 170 -16.12 -7.52 1.29
CA LYS A 170 -17.57 -7.76 1.31
C LYS A 170 -17.99 -8.90 0.38
N GLU A 171 -17.24 -9.12 -0.69
CA GLU A 171 -17.46 -10.18 -1.66
C GLU A 171 -16.78 -11.51 -1.27
N GLY A 172 -16.19 -11.62 -0.07
CA GLY A 172 -15.53 -12.83 0.43
C GLY A 172 -14.06 -12.99 -0.03
N GLY A 173 -13.48 -12.02 -0.73
CA GLY A 173 -12.08 -12.03 -1.15
C GLY A 173 -11.13 -11.85 0.06
N PHE A 174 -9.96 -12.49 0.01
CA PHE A 174 -8.93 -12.37 1.06
C PHE A 174 -8.01 -11.18 0.78
N ARG A 175 -7.90 -10.25 1.74
CA ARG A 175 -7.05 -9.04 1.67
C ARG A 175 -5.94 -9.02 2.73
N GLY A 176 -5.46 -10.19 3.09
CA GLY A 176 -4.48 -10.35 4.18
C GLY A 176 -3.19 -9.60 3.95
N GLU A 177 -2.66 -9.54 2.71
CA GLU A 177 -1.41 -8.85 2.40
C GLU A 177 -1.50 -7.34 2.63
N GLU A 178 -2.59 -6.70 2.19
CA GLU A 178 -2.86 -5.29 2.44
C GLU A 178 -2.92 -4.97 3.93
N VAL A 179 -3.69 -5.77 4.68
CA VAL A 179 -3.89 -5.57 6.12
C VAL A 179 -2.60 -5.81 6.91
N LEU A 180 -1.85 -6.86 6.58
CA LEU A 180 -0.59 -7.17 7.25
C LEU A 180 0.49 -6.13 6.96
N THR A 181 0.59 -5.64 5.71
CA THR A 181 1.56 -4.60 5.36
C THR A 181 1.25 -3.30 6.09
N SER A 182 -0.03 -2.90 6.16
CA SER A 182 -0.46 -1.73 6.94
C SER A 182 -0.19 -1.90 8.43
N ALA A 183 -0.49 -3.06 8.99
CA ALA A 183 -0.23 -3.36 10.39
C ALA A 183 1.29 -3.38 10.72
N LEU A 184 2.11 -3.88 9.78
CA LEU A 184 3.57 -3.86 9.91
C LEU A 184 4.11 -2.43 9.98
N ILE A 185 3.66 -1.55 9.10
CA ILE A 185 4.04 -0.12 9.14
C ILE A 185 3.65 0.47 10.50
N GLU A 186 2.42 0.23 10.93
CA GLU A 186 1.88 0.78 12.19
C GLU A 186 2.73 0.37 13.40
N VAL A 187 3.16 -0.89 13.51
CA VAL A 187 3.96 -1.35 14.65
C VAL A 187 5.44 -1.02 14.57
N THR A 188 5.99 -0.82 13.35
CA THR A 188 7.43 -0.58 13.16
C THR A 188 7.80 0.90 13.10
N GLU A 189 6.84 1.80 12.92
CA GLU A 189 7.10 3.24 12.97
C GLU A 189 7.19 3.73 14.41
N ASP A 190 8.31 4.37 14.75
CA ASP A 190 8.60 4.79 16.13
C ASP A 190 7.71 5.93 16.63
N LYS A 191 7.21 6.75 15.71
CA LYS A 191 6.32 7.88 16.06
C LYS A 191 5.16 7.94 15.06
N PRO A 192 3.92 8.17 15.54
CA PRO A 192 2.82 8.47 14.65
C PRO A 192 3.14 9.73 13.84
N ALA A 193 2.72 9.76 12.58
CA ALA A 193 2.83 10.98 11.79
C ALA A 193 1.86 12.03 12.35
N VAL A 194 2.35 13.23 12.61
CA VAL A 194 1.52 14.31 13.16
C VAL A 194 0.80 15.02 12.02
N CYS A 195 -0.53 14.95 12.01
CA CYS A 195 -1.40 15.72 11.13
C CYS A 195 -1.90 16.95 11.88
N TYR A 196 -1.42 18.12 11.51
CA TYR A 196 -1.91 19.38 12.04
C TYR A 196 -3.08 19.88 11.19
N VAL A 197 -4.24 20.10 11.84
CA VAL A 197 -5.42 20.71 11.25
C VAL A 197 -5.44 22.18 11.63
N THR A 198 -5.51 23.05 10.64
CA THR A 198 -5.56 24.50 10.90
C THR A 198 -6.82 24.88 11.66
N LYS A 199 -6.73 25.93 12.46
CA LYS A 199 -7.82 26.58 13.17
C LYS A 199 -7.61 28.09 13.24
N GLY A 200 -8.69 28.81 13.47
CA GLY A 200 -8.67 30.28 13.58
C GLY A 200 -9.46 30.97 12.47
N HIS A 201 -9.69 30.25 11.36
CA HIS A 201 -10.40 30.80 10.18
C HIS A 201 -11.78 30.16 9.99
N GLY A 202 -12.32 29.50 11.00
CA GLY A 202 -13.63 28.83 10.95
C GLY A 202 -13.62 27.50 10.23
N GLU A 203 -12.51 26.79 10.21
CA GLU A 203 -12.33 25.46 9.62
C GLU A 203 -13.19 24.40 10.30
N LEU A 204 -13.25 23.19 9.70
CA LEU A 204 -13.94 22.03 10.29
C LEU A 204 -13.32 21.62 11.61
N GLY A 205 -14.16 21.37 12.62
CA GLY A 205 -13.71 20.98 13.97
C GLY A 205 -13.32 19.49 14.07
N ILE A 206 -12.08 19.20 14.50
CA ILE A 206 -11.58 17.80 14.63
C ILE A 206 -12.29 16.98 15.72
N GLU A 207 -12.89 17.64 16.71
CA GLU A 207 -13.65 17.02 17.80
C GLU A 207 -15.16 17.28 17.67
N ASP A 208 -15.53 18.15 16.73
CA ASP A 208 -16.94 18.50 16.49
C ASP A 208 -17.68 17.33 15.84
N ALA A 209 -18.76 16.91 16.47
CA ALA A 209 -19.65 15.84 15.98
C ALA A 209 -20.77 16.36 15.07
N SER A 210 -20.88 17.68 14.86
CA SER A 210 -21.92 18.25 13.98
C SER A 210 -21.82 17.69 12.56
N PRO A 211 -22.93 17.47 11.85
CA PRO A 211 -22.91 16.85 10.53
C PRO A 211 -22.15 17.67 9.48
N ALA A 212 -22.40 18.98 9.42
CA ALA A 212 -21.92 19.82 8.33
C ALA A 212 -20.52 20.44 8.59
N ARG A 213 -20.21 20.80 9.83
CA ARG A 213 -18.96 21.49 10.19
C ARG A 213 -18.06 20.65 11.09
N GLY A 214 -18.49 19.47 11.52
CA GLY A 214 -17.70 18.53 12.29
C GLY A 214 -16.86 17.62 11.40
N MET A 215 -15.64 17.29 11.88
CA MET A 215 -14.70 16.38 11.23
C MET A 215 -14.23 15.27 12.21
N SER A 216 -14.99 15.00 13.27
CA SER A 216 -14.60 14.01 14.29
C SER A 216 -14.49 12.59 13.74
N LEU A 217 -15.28 12.24 12.71
CA LEU A 217 -15.18 10.93 12.06
C LEU A 217 -13.85 10.77 11.28
N LEU A 218 -13.44 11.80 10.54
CA LEU A 218 -12.14 11.77 9.84
C LEU A 218 -10.97 11.78 10.83
N SER A 219 -11.04 12.61 11.88
CA SER A 219 -10.04 12.64 12.94
C SER A 219 -9.83 11.25 13.56
N ARG A 220 -10.93 10.54 13.88
CA ARG A 220 -10.89 9.16 14.38
C ARG A 220 -10.28 8.21 13.34
N GLN A 221 -10.66 8.35 12.07
CA GLN A 221 -10.14 7.52 10.99
C GLN A 221 -8.63 7.69 10.79
N LEU A 222 -8.12 8.92 10.89
CA LEU A 222 -6.69 9.19 10.82
C LEU A 222 -5.94 8.62 12.03
N ARG A 223 -6.49 8.77 13.25
CA ARG A 223 -5.91 8.15 14.46
C ARG A 223 -5.84 6.63 14.35
N ASN A 224 -6.86 5.99 13.79
CA ASN A 224 -6.88 4.54 13.54
C ASN A 224 -5.83 4.11 12.50
N ARG A 225 -5.27 5.05 11.74
CA ARG A 225 -4.19 4.83 10.75
C ARG A 225 -2.83 5.32 11.22
N ASN A 226 -2.62 5.37 12.53
CA ASN A 226 -1.38 5.81 13.17
C ASN A 226 -0.99 7.26 12.84
N PHE A 227 -1.99 8.15 12.76
CA PHE A 227 -1.75 9.60 12.77
C PHE A 227 -2.08 10.16 14.14
N GLU A 228 -1.26 11.08 14.61
CA GLU A 228 -1.62 11.95 15.71
C GLU A 228 -2.24 13.22 15.13
N VAL A 229 -3.51 13.48 15.45
CA VAL A 229 -4.25 14.65 14.92
C VAL A 229 -4.27 15.75 15.97
N ARG A 230 -3.65 16.89 15.62
CA ARG A 230 -3.54 18.08 16.48
C ARG A 230 -4.09 19.31 15.78
N GLN A 231 -4.52 20.31 16.53
CA GLN A 231 -4.88 21.62 15.96
C GLN A 231 -3.66 22.53 15.90
N LEU A 232 -3.61 23.38 14.87
CA LEU A 232 -2.58 24.38 14.66
C LEU A 232 -3.21 25.74 14.34
N ASP A 233 -2.94 26.71 15.18
CA ASP A 233 -3.28 28.10 14.90
C ASP A 233 -2.04 28.79 14.34
N LEU A 234 -2.06 29.04 13.01
CA LEU A 234 -0.93 29.64 12.32
C LEU A 234 -0.66 31.08 12.76
N ALA A 235 -1.65 31.80 13.25
CA ALA A 235 -1.46 33.16 13.76
C ALA A 235 -0.58 33.21 15.01
N THR A 236 -0.59 32.15 15.85
CA THR A 236 0.07 32.11 17.16
C THR A 236 1.49 31.56 17.11
N VAL A 237 1.89 30.93 16.01
CA VAL A 237 3.22 30.31 15.88
C VAL A 237 4.13 31.12 14.96
N SER A 238 5.43 31.12 15.21
CA SER A 238 6.42 31.75 14.33
C SER A 238 6.68 30.92 13.05
N GLU A 239 6.66 29.61 13.18
CA GLU A 239 6.85 28.63 12.11
C GLU A 239 5.97 27.40 12.32
N VAL A 240 5.73 26.63 11.25
CA VAL A 240 5.08 25.32 11.35
C VAL A 240 5.91 24.38 12.23
N PRO A 241 5.30 23.62 13.17
CA PRO A 241 6.04 22.69 14.03
C PRO A 241 6.91 21.71 13.23
N ARG A 242 8.08 21.36 13.76
CA ARG A 242 9.05 20.50 13.05
C ARG A 242 8.60 19.04 12.93
N ASP A 243 7.71 18.61 13.80
CA ASP A 243 7.10 17.28 13.80
C ASP A 243 5.90 17.17 12.87
N ALA A 244 5.51 18.26 12.19
CA ALA A 244 4.40 18.25 11.24
C ALA A 244 4.72 17.34 10.02
N ALA A 245 3.98 16.24 9.90
CA ALA A 245 4.02 15.39 8.73
C ALA A 245 3.06 15.88 7.64
N ILE A 246 1.87 16.39 8.04
CA ILE A 246 0.86 16.97 7.14
C ILE A 246 0.25 18.20 7.81
N ILE A 247 -0.07 19.22 7.01
CA ILE A 247 -1.02 20.26 7.36
C ILE A 247 -2.32 20.02 6.59
N LEU A 248 -3.42 19.96 7.29
CA LEU A 248 -4.77 19.87 6.73
C LEU A 248 -5.50 21.20 6.94
N ILE A 249 -5.85 21.87 5.85
CA ILE A 249 -6.69 23.06 5.81
C ILE A 249 -8.08 22.60 5.39
N ALA A 250 -9.08 22.75 6.25
CA ALA A 250 -10.38 22.13 6.04
C ALA A 250 -11.54 23.16 6.04
N GLY A 251 -11.79 23.77 4.90
CA GLY A 251 -12.91 24.71 4.67
C GLY A 251 -12.83 25.99 5.50
N PRO A 252 -11.79 26.84 5.32
CA PRO A 252 -11.71 28.13 5.98
C PRO A 252 -12.88 29.01 5.53
N LEU A 253 -13.45 29.78 6.45
CA LEU A 253 -14.53 30.74 6.20
C LEU A 253 -14.02 32.17 6.06
N THR A 254 -12.81 32.44 6.53
CA THR A 254 -12.12 33.73 6.44
C THR A 254 -10.71 33.52 5.88
N PRO A 255 -10.16 34.52 5.16
CA PRO A 255 -8.85 34.37 4.52
C PRO A 255 -7.70 34.29 5.51
N PHE A 256 -6.68 33.49 5.16
CA PHE A 256 -5.38 33.51 5.83
C PHE A 256 -4.66 34.82 5.59
N SER A 257 -4.05 35.38 6.62
CA SER A 257 -3.23 36.57 6.52
C SER A 257 -1.95 36.33 5.71
N ALA A 258 -1.33 37.41 5.22
CA ALA A 258 -0.06 37.33 4.49
C ALA A 258 1.06 36.63 5.32
N SER A 259 1.08 36.84 6.64
CA SER A 259 2.08 36.21 7.54
C SER A 259 1.85 34.71 7.72
N GLU A 260 0.61 34.25 7.80
CA GLU A 260 0.26 32.83 7.87
C GLU A 260 0.55 32.12 6.55
N ASN A 261 0.23 32.81 5.46
CA ASN A 261 0.53 32.33 4.10
C ASN A 261 2.04 32.15 3.89
N ALA A 262 2.86 33.11 4.36
CA ALA A 262 4.31 33.00 4.31
C ALA A 262 4.83 31.76 5.09
N ARG A 263 4.24 31.42 6.25
CA ARG A 263 4.60 30.21 7.02
C ARG A 263 4.25 28.93 6.29
N LEU A 264 3.09 28.88 5.62
CA LEU A 264 2.70 27.73 4.78
C LEU A 264 3.61 27.57 3.57
N ARG A 265 4.00 28.67 2.93
CA ARG A 265 4.95 28.67 1.80
C ARG A 265 6.33 28.15 2.21
N SER A 266 6.88 28.67 3.32
CA SER A 266 8.15 28.18 3.87
C SER A 266 8.08 26.69 4.21
N PHE A 267 6.99 26.23 4.82
CA PHE A 267 6.80 24.79 5.10
C PHE A 267 6.79 23.96 3.82
N LEU A 268 6.01 24.36 2.80
CA LEU A 268 5.88 23.63 1.53
C LEU A 268 7.18 23.63 0.72
N SER A 269 7.79 24.80 0.53
CA SER A 269 8.88 25.00 -0.44
C SER A 269 10.26 24.75 0.16
N GLU A 270 10.51 25.18 1.41
CA GLU A 270 11.83 25.11 2.02
C GLU A 270 12.03 23.82 2.85
N ARG A 271 10.94 23.29 3.44
CA ARG A 271 10.98 22.13 4.33
C ARG A 271 10.42 20.85 3.70
N ASN A 272 10.13 20.87 2.38
CA ASN A 272 9.48 19.78 1.69
C ASN A 272 8.18 19.34 2.38
N GLY A 273 7.42 20.32 2.84
CA GLY A 273 6.19 20.11 3.59
C GLY A 273 5.08 19.47 2.76
N ARG A 274 4.07 19.02 3.45
CA ARG A 274 2.94 18.32 2.85
C ARG A 274 1.64 18.97 3.29
N VAL A 275 0.83 19.41 2.33
CA VAL A 275 -0.41 20.13 2.61
C VAL A 275 -1.59 19.47 1.87
N LEU A 276 -2.69 19.29 2.59
CA LEU A 276 -4.00 18.97 2.04
C LEU A 276 -4.92 20.17 2.27
N ALA A 277 -5.32 20.85 1.19
CA ALA A 277 -6.22 22.00 1.24
C ALA A 277 -7.59 21.63 0.68
N LEU A 278 -8.63 21.79 1.49
CA LEU A 278 -10.03 21.56 1.15
C LEU A 278 -10.70 22.95 1.15
N LEU A 279 -11.06 23.48 -0.02
CA LEU A 279 -11.45 24.87 -0.20
C LEU A 279 -12.88 24.97 -0.77
N ASP A 280 -13.78 25.58 -0.01
CA ASP A 280 -15.19 25.72 -0.40
C ASP A 280 -15.42 26.89 -1.37
N PRO A 281 -16.43 26.85 -2.27
CA PRO A 281 -16.79 27.96 -3.13
C PRO A 281 -17.47 29.11 -2.34
N GLY A 282 -17.42 30.32 -2.90
CA GLY A 282 -18.03 31.51 -2.32
C GLY A 282 -17.32 32.00 -1.05
N ARG A 283 -16.03 31.68 -0.92
CA ARG A 283 -15.20 32.07 0.23
C ARG A 283 -13.81 32.48 -0.26
N ASP A 284 -13.32 33.63 0.21
CA ASP A 284 -11.93 33.99 0.07
C ASP A 284 -11.10 33.22 1.10
N HIS A 285 -10.09 32.51 0.64
CA HIS A 285 -9.21 31.71 1.52
C HIS A 285 -7.82 32.33 1.70
N GLY A 286 -7.42 33.33 0.89
CA GLY A 286 -6.15 34.02 1.02
C GLY A 286 -4.90 33.18 0.70
N LEU A 287 -5.05 32.03 0.02
CA LEU A 287 -3.96 31.11 -0.32
C LEU A 287 -3.51 31.21 -1.77
N GLU A 288 -4.05 32.12 -2.55
CA GLU A 288 -3.89 32.22 -4.01
C GLU A 288 -2.41 32.29 -4.41
N SER A 289 -1.62 33.10 -3.70
CA SER A 289 -0.18 33.23 -3.97
C SER A 289 0.60 31.94 -3.72
N THR A 290 0.26 31.19 -2.66
CA THR A 290 0.89 29.91 -2.35
C THR A 290 0.50 28.86 -3.36
N LEU A 291 -0.78 28.79 -3.75
CA LEU A 291 -1.27 27.83 -4.74
C LEU A 291 -0.70 28.10 -6.14
N ALA A 292 -0.58 29.37 -6.53
CA ALA A 292 0.00 29.78 -7.81
C ALA A 292 1.47 29.33 -7.96
N GLU A 293 2.26 29.32 -6.90
CA GLU A 293 3.63 28.75 -6.92
C GLU A 293 3.68 27.24 -7.23
N TRP A 294 2.54 26.57 -7.09
CA TRP A 294 2.34 25.16 -7.43
C TRP A 294 1.51 24.99 -8.71
N ALA A 295 1.36 26.07 -9.50
CA ALA A 295 0.58 26.13 -10.72
C ALA A 295 -0.89 25.67 -10.55
N ILE A 296 -1.43 25.79 -9.33
CA ILE A 296 -2.82 25.46 -9.01
C ILE A 296 -3.59 26.76 -8.75
N PHE A 297 -4.75 26.88 -9.39
CA PHE A 297 -5.63 28.03 -9.30
C PHE A 297 -7.02 27.59 -8.86
N THR A 298 -7.62 28.33 -7.94
CA THR A 298 -8.93 28.03 -7.35
C THR A 298 -9.86 29.23 -7.52
N PRO A 299 -10.40 29.47 -8.74
CA PRO A 299 -11.29 30.59 -8.99
C PRO A 299 -12.52 30.54 -8.08
N ASP A 300 -13.07 31.70 -7.73
CA ASP A 300 -14.29 31.76 -6.96
C ASP A 300 -15.50 31.51 -7.84
N ALA A 301 -15.77 30.25 -8.06
CA ALA A 301 -16.89 29.73 -8.82
C ALA A 301 -17.46 28.48 -8.14
N GLU A 302 -18.70 28.13 -8.46
CA GLU A 302 -19.37 26.95 -7.94
C GLU A 302 -19.81 26.02 -9.06
N LEU A 303 -19.46 24.74 -9.00
CA LEU A 303 -19.83 23.75 -9.98
C LEU A 303 -21.34 23.63 -10.11
N GLN A 304 -21.85 23.76 -11.33
CA GLN A 304 -23.22 23.45 -11.71
C GLN A 304 -23.23 22.18 -12.57
N GLU A 305 -23.93 21.14 -12.11
CA GLU A 305 -24.09 19.88 -12.84
C GLU A 305 -25.56 19.77 -13.29
N PRO A 306 -25.83 19.92 -14.59
CA PRO A 306 -27.20 19.90 -15.11
C PRO A 306 -27.78 18.49 -15.25
N ASP A 307 -26.92 17.45 -15.32
CA ASP A 307 -27.34 16.07 -15.53
C ASP A 307 -27.95 15.48 -14.22
N PRO A 308 -29.27 15.19 -14.19
CA PRO A 308 -29.90 14.56 -13.04
C PRO A 308 -29.31 13.17 -12.70
N GLY A 309 -28.79 12.44 -13.70
CA GLY A 309 -28.18 11.13 -13.52
C GLY A 309 -26.86 11.19 -12.74
N ARG A 310 -26.29 12.39 -12.59
CA ARG A 310 -25.08 12.65 -11.79
C ARG A 310 -25.38 13.27 -10.42
N ARG A 311 -26.63 13.27 -10.03
CA ARG A 311 -27.04 13.73 -8.71
C ARG A 311 -27.56 12.57 -7.87
N THR A 312 -27.26 12.63 -6.59
CA THR A 312 -27.85 11.69 -5.61
C THR A 312 -29.30 12.08 -5.32
N THR A 313 -30.05 11.20 -4.66
CA THR A 313 -31.42 11.48 -4.21
C THR A 313 -31.53 12.72 -3.31
N ASP A 314 -30.45 13.05 -2.58
CA ASP A 314 -30.37 14.24 -1.70
C ASP A 314 -29.94 15.51 -2.47
N GLY A 315 -29.70 15.41 -3.80
CA GLY A 315 -29.29 16.51 -4.64
C GLY A 315 -27.77 16.78 -4.69
N ASP A 316 -26.97 16.00 -3.96
CA ASP A 316 -25.51 16.09 -4.01
C ASP A 316 -25.00 15.64 -5.40
N ILE A 317 -23.89 16.20 -5.83
CA ILE A 317 -23.22 15.86 -7.11
C ILE A 317 -22.34 14.63 -6.90
N ALA A 318 -22.48 13.66 -7.79
CA ALA A 318 -21.68 12.42 -7.81
C ALA A 318 -20.64 12.49 -8.94
N LEU A 319 -19.38 12.62 -8.59
CA LEU A 319 -18.24 12.79 -9.50
C LEU A 319 -17.57 11.45 -9.75
N LEU A 320 -17.73 10.91 -10.95
CA LEU A 320 -17.19 9.61 -11.39
C LEU A 320 -16.07 9.74 -12.40
N ARG A 321 -15.90 10.91 -13.04
CA ARG A 321 -14.88 11.10 -14.05
C ARG A 321 -13.53 11.35 -13.39
N LEU A 322 -12.61 10.42 -13.60
CA LEU A 322 -11.25 10.47 -13.09
C LEU A 322 -10.27 10.66 -14.25
N GLU A 323 -9.10 11.22 -13.95
CA GLU A 323 -8.00 11.31 -14.92
C GLU A 323 -7.67 9.95 -15.52
N GLU A 324 -7.38 9.91 -16.83
CA GLU A 324 -7.02 8.66 -17.53
C GLU A 324 -5.66 8.12 -17.03
N LYS A 325 -4.72 9.02 -16.78
CA LYS A 325 -3.41 8.69 -16.23
C LYS A 325 -3.55 8.22 -14.79
N GLU A 326 -3.08 7.02 -14.50
CA GLU A 326 -3.17 6.45 -13.16
C GLU A 326 -2.40 7.28 -12.13
N HIS A 327 -3.10 7.65 -11.07
CA HIS A 327 -2.51 8.30 -9.90
C HIS A 327 -2.90 7.54 -8.63
N PRO A 328 -2.01 7.41 -7.64
CA PRO A 328 -2.31 6.68 -6.39
C PRO A 328 -3.58 7.17 -5.68
N LEU A 329 -3.86 8.48 -5.75
CA LEU A 329 -5.02 9.09 -5.10
C LEU A 329 -6.37 8.64 -5.67
N THR A 330 -6.43 8.30 -6.95
CA THR A 330 -7.67 7.94 -7.64
C THR A 330 -7.82 6.43 -7.88
N LYS A 331 -6.77 5.65 -7.62
CA LYS A 331 -6.74 4.22 -7.90
C LYS A 331 -7.91 3.46 -7.26
N VAL A 332 -8.14 3.63 -5.96
CA VAL A 332 -9.24 2.96 -5.25
C VAL A 332 -10.61 3.39 -5.77
N LEU A 333 -10.78 4.68 -6.13
CA LEU A 333 -12.02 5.18 -6.71
C LEU A 333 -12.30 4.52 -8.05
N LYS A 334 -11.26 4.40 -8.90
CA LYS A 334 -11.35 3.79 -10.24
C LYS A 334 -11.64 2.29 -10.14
N GLU A 335 -10.90 1.55 -9.32
CA GLU A 335 -11.06 0.10 -9.16
C GLU A 335 -12.44 -0.29 -8.59
N GLN A 336 -13.01 0.52 -7.70
CA GLN A 336 -14.28 0.25 -7.04
C GLN A 336 -15.45 1.04 -7.62
N ASN A 337 -15.21 1.82 -8.69
CA ASN A 337 -16.18 2.70 -9.33
C ASN A 337 -16.94 3.58 -8.32
N LEU A 338 -16.19 4.21 -7.39
CA LEU A 338 -16.76 5.02 -6.32
C LEU A 338 -16.75 6.50 -6.70
N PRO A 339 -17.91 7.19 -6.70
CA PRO A 339 -17.97 8.63 -6.93
C PRO A 339 -17.48 9.41 -5.70
N LEU A 340 -16.88 10.58 -5.92
CA LEU A 340 -16.84 11.60 -4.89
C LEU A 340 -18.18 12.32 -4.82
N ILE A 341 -18.67 12.56 -3.60
CA ILE A 341 -20.00 13.13 -3.37
C ILE A 341 -19.88 14.40 -2.55
N ALA A 342 -20.37 15.51 -3.12
CA ALA A 342 -20.43 16.80 -2.44
C ALA A 342 -21.58 17.64 -3.03
N SER A 343 -22.07 18.64 -2.28
CA SER A 343 -23.13 19.55 -2.75
C SER A 343 -22.57 20.80 -3.38
N ARG A 344 -21.52 21.37 -2.80
CA ARG A 344 -20.88 22.61 -3.23
C ARG A 344 -19.40 22.39 -3.53
N ILE A 345 -18.99 22.73 -4.74
CA ILE A 345 -17.66 22.39 -5.22
C ILE A 345 -17.07 23.56 -5.98
N ARG A 346 -15.86 23.96 -5.62
CA ARG A 346 -15.03 24.98 -6.28
C ARG A 346 -14.19 24.34 -7.38
N PRO A 347 -14.04 24.94 -8.56
CA PRO A 347 -13.05 24.52 -9.55
C PRO A 347 -11.62 24.60 -9.02
N VAL A 348 -10.80 23.58 -9.38
CA VAL A 348 -9.37 23.54 -9.08
C VAL A 348 -8.62 23.37 -10.40
N ARG A 349 -8.07 24.45 -10.94
CA ARG A 349 -7.42 24.48 -12.25
C ARG A 349 -5.92 24.29 -12.14
N PHE A 350 -5.35 23.65 -13.12
CA PHE A 350 -3.92 23.64 -13.39
C PHE A 350 -3.63 24.43 -14.68
N ASP A 351 -2.60 25.24 -14.65
CA ASP A 351 -2.13 25.99 -15.81
C ASP A 351 -0.67 25.62 -16.10
N GLU A 352 -0.46 24.85 -17.17
CA GLU A 352 0.87 24.39 -17.60
C GLU A 352 1.81 25.56 -17.89
N GLY A 353 1.28 26.67 -18.42
CA GLY A 353 2.06 27.88 -18.74
C GLY A 353 2.58 28.60 -17.50
N SER A 354 2.01 28.34 -16.34
CA SER A 354 2.38 28.94 -15.06
C SER A 354 3.28 28.04 -14.20
N ALA A 355 3.66 26.83 -14.67
CA ALA A 355 4.56 25.95 -13.92
C ALA A 355 5.95 26.62 -13.77
N PRO A 356 6.42 26.88 -12.54
CA PRO A 356 7.62 27.68 -12.30
C PRO A 356 8.92 27.00 -12.74
N ASP A 357 8.93 25.67 -12.80
CA ASP A 357 10.10 24.89 -13.19
C ASP A 357 9.74 23.44 -13.61
N SER A 358 10.68 22.75 -14.25
CA SER A 358 10.52 21.38 -14.72
C SER A 358 10.53 20.32 -13.59
N THR A 359 10.73 20.72 -12.34
CA THR A 359 10.71 19.81 -11.19
C THR A 359 9.31 19.63 -10.60
N LEU A 360 8.37 20.49 -10.97
CA LEU A 360 6.98 20.45 -10.55
C LEU A 360 6.17 19.51 -11.43
N GLY A 361 5.68 18.41 -10.84
CA GLY A 361 4.65 17.55 -11.42
C GLY A 361 3.29 17.92 -10.87
N VAL A 362 2.29 18.13 -11.75
CA VAL A 362 0.91 18.39 -11.36
C VAL A 362 -0.02 17.39 -12.05
N TRP A 363 -0.99 16.90 -11.32
CA TRP A 363 -2.02 15.97 -11.79
C TRP A 363 -3.40 16.53 -11.46
N GLN A 364 -4.25 16.60 -12.45
CA GLN A 364 -5.68 16.84 -12.27
C GLN A 364 -6.34 15.50 -12.02
N LEU A 365 -7.12 15.37 -10.97
CA LEU A 365 -7.53 14.05 -10.46
C LEU A 365 -8.99 13.68 -10.74
N VAL A 366 -9.89 14.64 -10.54
CA VAL A 366 -11.33 14.41 -10.57
C VAL A 366 -12.03 15.50 -11.37
N PHE A 367 -12.92 15.10 -12.24
CA PHE A 367 -13.62 16.01 -13.15
C PHE A 367 -15.14 15.88 -13.05
N SER A 368 -15.82 16.96 -13.44
CA SER A 368 -17.24 16.99 -13.71
C SER A 368 -17.58 16.32 -15.06
N SER A 369 -18.86 16.38 -15.44
CA SER A 369 -19.29 16.11 -16.81
C SER A 369 -18.89 17.20 -17.78
N ASP A 370 -18.95 16.90 -19.08
CA ASP A 370 -18.71 17.90 -20.15
C ASP A 370 -19.82 18.97 -20.20
N ALA A 371 -21.03 18.62 -19.72
CA ALA A 371 -22.17 19.54 -19.69
C ALA A 371 -22.18 20.46 -18.46
N ALA A 372 -21.34 20.17 -17.45
CA ALA A 372 -21.24 21.00 -16.25
C ALA A 372 -20.44 22.28 -16.52
N TRP A 373 -20.55 23.25 -15.63
CA TRP A 373 -19.77 24.48 -15.68
C TRP A 373 -19.46 25.01 -14.28
N GLY A 374 -18.43 25.85 -14.18
CA GLY A 374 -18.14 26.64 -12.99
C GLY A 374 -18.82 27.99 -13.08
N GLU A 375 -19.88 28.16 -12.29
CA GLU A 375 -20.66 29.40 -12.20
C GLU A 375 -19.94 30.44 -11.36
N THR A 376 -19.72 31.62 -11.92
CA THR A 376 -19.03 32.71 -11.24
C THR A 376 -19.99 33.70 -10.57
N ASP A 377 -21.23 33.81 -11.06
CA ASP A 377 -22.26 34.66 -10.45
C ASP A 377 -23.13 33.84 -9.45
N LEU A 378 -22.62 33.67 -8.26
CA LEU A 378 -23.27 32.89 -7.22
C LEU A 378 -24.59 33.50 -6.68
N VAL A 379 -24.92 34.70 -7.11
CA VAL A 379 -26.13 35.47 -6.66
C VAL A 379 -27.28 35.34 -7.65
N ARG A 380 -26.97 35.29 -8.93
CA ARG A 380 -27.98 35.27 -10.01
C ARG A 380 -28.89 34.04 -9.94
N ARG A 381 -30.18 34.28 -10.13
CA ARG A 381 -31.20 33.20 -10.27
C ARG A 381 -32.14 33.52 -11.42
N PRO A 382 -32.53 32.56 -12.27
CA PRO A 382 -32.02 31.19 -12.33
C PRO A 382 -30.57 31.17 -12.80
N VAL A 383 -29.82 30.17 -12.32
CA VAL A 383 -28.43 29.91 -12.73
C VAL A 383 -28.43 29.49 -14.20
N ARG A 384 -27.58 30.12 -15.04
CA ARG A 384 -27.44 29.81 -16.47
C ARG A 384 -26.01 30.03 -16.88
N PHE A 385 -25.47 29.14 -17.70
CA PHE A 385 -24.14 29.23 -18.27
C PHE A 385 -23.96 30.53 -19.07
N ASP A 386 -22.92 31.28 -18.77
CA ASP A 386 -22.50 32.49 -19.44
C ASP A 386 -21.11 32.28 -20.06
N VAL A 387 -21.04 32.25 -21.40
CA VAL A 387 -19.81 31.93 -22.17
C VAL A 387 -18.66 32.89 -21.87
N ASP A 388 -18.96 34.13 -21.53
CA ASP A 388 -17.95 35.18 -21.32
C ASP A 388 -17.39 35.19 -19.88
N ARG A 389 -18.04 34.52 -18.94
CA ARG A 389 -17.71 34.58 -17.51
C ARG A 389 -17.45 33.22 -16.89
N ASP A 390 -18.21 32.20 -17.30
CA ASP A 390 -18.21 30.93 -16.65
C ASP A 390 -17.18 29.97 -17.25
N GLN A 391 -16.70 29.04 -16.44
CA GLN A 391 -15.81 28.02 -16.91
C GLN A 391 -16.60 26.84 -17.48
N ALA A 392 -16.50 26.62 -18.80
CA ALA A 392 -17.11 25.45 -19.43
C ALA A 392 -16.47 24.13 -18.92
N GLY A 393 -17.30 23.06 -18.88
CA GLY A 393 -16.83 21.71 -18.53
C GLY A 393 -15.97 21.04 -19.61
N PRO A 394 -15.26 19.96 -19.23
CA PRO A 394 -15.20 19.36 -17.90
C PRO A 394 -14.38 20.21 -16.92
N VAL A 395 -14.91 20.44 -15.73
CA VAL A 395 -14.27 21.21 -14.67
C VAL A 395 -13.48 20.29 -13.77
N CYS A 396 -12.19 20.57 -13.56
CA CYS A 396 -11.38 19.85 -12.57
C CYS A 396 -11.72 20.31 -11.15
N LEU A 397 -11.78 19.40 -10.22
CA LEU A 397 -12.28 19.60 -8.85
C LEU A 397 -11.29 19.20 -7.78
N ALA A 398 -10.25 18.45 -8.16
CA ALA A 398 -9.15 18.07 -7.28
C ALA A 398 -7.86 17.95 -8.07
N SER A 399 -6.78 18.51 -7.54
CA SER A 399 -5.44 18.43 -8.13
C SER A 399 -4.41 18.06 -7.08
N ALA A 400 -3.37 17.33 -7.51
CA ALA A 400 -2.19 17.02 -6.71
C ALA A 400 -0.96 17.59 -7.38
N ALA A 401 0.00 18.06 -6.58
CA ALA A 401 1.28 18.52 -7.06
C ALA A 401 2.43 18.00 -6.19
N GLU A 402 3.55 17.69 -6.82
CA GLU A 402 4.77 17.24 -6.17
C GLU A 402 5.99 17.91 -6.81
N ARG A 403 6.93 18.37 -5.98
CA ARG A 403 8.25 18.80 -6.44
C ARG A 403 9.26 17.69 -6.30
N ALA A 404 10.02 17.42 -7.35
CA ALA A 404 11.15 16.51 -7.29
C ALA A 404 12.34 17.19 -6.61
N THR A 405 12.93 16.57 -5.58
CA THR A 405 14.18 17.02 -4.99
C THR A 405 15.35 16.28 -5.60
N GLY A 406 16.23 16.99 -6.31
CA GLY A 406 17.56 16.53 -6.71
C GLY A 406 17.70 15.93 -8.10
N ILE A 407 18.63 16.54 -8.86
CA ILE A 407 19.03 16.20 -10.24
C ILE A 407 20.03 15.00 -10.22
N ARG A 408 19.77 13.93 -9.51
CA ARG A 408 20.53 12.68 -9.71
C ARG A 408 19.55 11.55 -10.05
N LYS A 409 19.58 11.14 -11.33
CA LYS A 409 18.89 9.93 -11.80
C LYS A 409 19.20 8.77 -10.85
N GLY A 410 18.18 8.32 -10.10
CA GLY A 410 18.27 7.12 -9.27
C GLY A 410 18.28 7.33 -7.75
N VAL A 411 18.40 8.56 -7.23
CA VAL A 411 18.30 8.88 -5.79
C VAL A 411 17.47 10.15 -5.63
N GLY A 412 16.19 10.07 -5.99
CA GLY A 412 15.24 11.17 -5.80
C GLY A 412 14.64 11.08 -4.39
N GLY A 413 14.93 12.06 -3.53
CA GLY A 413 14.09 12.34 -2.38
C GLY A 413 12.76 12.94 -2.86
N THR A 414 11.65 12.61 -2.23
CA THR A 414 10.36 13.28 -2.46
C THR A 414 10.43 14.69 -1.88
N GLY A 415 10.09 15.69 -2.71
CA GLY A 415 9.99 17.09 -2.29
C GLY A 415 8.67 17.39 -1.57
N GLY A 416 8.32 18.65 -1.51
CA GLY A 416 7.02 19.07 -1.00
C GLY A 416 5.88 18.50 -1.85
N ARG A 417 4.75 18.23 -1.21
CA ARG A 417 3.52 17.75 -1.86
C ARG A 417 2.32 18.59 -1.46
N LEU A 418 1.47 18.86 -2.42
CA LEU A 418 0.24 19.63 -2.23
C LEU A 418 -0.93 18.87 -2.87
N VAL A 419 -2.01 18.71 -2.13
CA VAL A 419 -3.30 18.25 -2.68
C VAL A 419 -4.33 19.35 -2.42
N VAL A 420 -5.03 19.76 -3.45
CA VAL A 420 -6.11 20.75 -3.36
C VAL A 420 -7.40 20.10 -3.83
N VAL A 421 -8.44 20.24 -3.04
CA VAL A 421 -9.79 19.74 -3.33
C VAL A 421 -10.77 20.91 -3.20
N GLY A 422 -11.63 21.10 -4.17
CA GLY A 422 -12.56 22.24 -4.25
C GLY A 422 -13.75 22.15 -3.29
N THR A 423 -13.66 21.33 -2.23
CA THR A 423 -14.70 21.25 -1.21
C THR A 423 -14.19 20.62 0.08
N SER A 424 -14.62 21.16 1.22
CA SER A 424 -14.36 20.54 2.53
C SER A 424 -15.40 19.48 2.92
N GLU A 425 -16.51 19.42 2.22
CA GLU A 425 -17.62 18.50 2.52
C GLU A 425 -17.23 17.03 2.47
N VAL A 426 -16.24 16.66 1.64
CA VAL A 426 -15.70 15.30 1.57
C VAL A 426 -15.04 14.82 2.88
N ALA A 427 -14.64 15.76 3.74
CA ALA A 427 -14.08 15.49 5.05
C ALA A 427 -15.11 15.66 6.19
N ALA A 428 -16.22 16.34 5.94
CA ALA A 428 -17.25 16.59 6.93
C ALA A 428 -18.02 15.32 7.32
N ASN A 429 -18.43 15.23 8.58
CA ASN A 429 -19.10 14.04 9.14
C ASN A 429 -20.30 13.58 8.30
N LEU A 430 -21.06 14.52 7.73
CA LEU A 430 -22.27 14.23 6.94
C LEU A 430 -21.95 13.41 5.67
N ARG A 431 -20.81 13.71 5.00
CA ARG A 431 -20.51 13.16 3.68
C ARG A 431 -19.29 12.25 3.65
N LEU A 432 -18.51 12.20 4.72
CA LEU A 432 -17.29 11.37 4.76
C LEU A 432 -17.56 9.90 4.42
N THR A 433 -18.69 9.35 4.82
CA THR A 433 -19.05 7.94 4.58
C THR A 433 -19.80 7.71 3.27
N ARG A 434 -20.09 8.77 2.50
CA ARG A 434 -20.79 8.68 1.22
C ARG A 434 -19.80 8.38 0.08
N GLY A 435 -20.20 7.51 -0.82
CA GLY A 435 -19.39 7.16 -1.99
C GLY A 435 -17.94 6.81 -1.65
N GLY A 436 -17.02 7.41 -2.39
CA GLY A 436 -15.58 7.26 -2.24
C GLY A 436 -14.90 8.28 -1.34
N ASN A 437 -15.63 9.22 -0.70
CA ASN A 437 -15.04 10.33 0.03
C ASN A 437 -14.03 9.90 1.09
N ARG A 438 -14.41 8.94 1.94
CA ARG A 438 -13.52 8.40 2.97
C ARG A 438 -12.26 7.77 2.36
N ALA A 439 -12.43 6.98 1.30
CA ALA A 439 -11.30 6.34 0.62
C ALA A 439 -10.34 7.39 0.04
N PHE A 440 -10.88 8.40 -0.64
CA PHE A 440 -10.10 9.47 -1.26
C PHE A 440 -9.31 10.28 -0.22
N ILE A 441 -9.95 10.80 0.83
CA ILE A 441 -9.27 11.63 1.84
C ILE A 441 -8.22 10.84 2.62
N THR A 442 -8.50 9.58 2.95
CA THR A 442 -7.49 8.74 3.62
C THR A 442 -6.33 8.39 2.69
N GLN A 443 -6.59 8.25 1.39
CA GLN A 443 -5.54 8.06 0.40
C GLN A 443 -4.71 9.34 0.20
N CYS A 444 -5.31 10.53 0.25
CA CYS A 444 -4.57 11.79 0.27
C CYS A 444 -3.59 11.86 1.44
N ALA A 445 -4.02 11.51 2.65
CA ALA A 445 -3.14 11.47 3.82
C ALA A 445 -2.01 10.43 3.67
N ALA A 446 -2.31 9.25 3.09
CA ALA A 446 -1.32 8.21 2.84
C ALA A 446 -0.28 8.65 1.79
N TRP A 447 -0.71 9.21 0.67
CA TRP A 447 0.18 9.69 -0.39
C TRP A 447 1.06 10.85 0.10
N LEU A 448 0.48 11.80 0.82
CA LEU A 448 1.24 12.90 1.41
C LEU A 448 2.34 12.42 2.38
N THR A 449 2.17 11.28 3.05
CA THR A 449 3.16 10.72 3.98
C THR A 449 3.98 9.56 3.42
N ASP A 450 3.98 9.36 2.10
CA ASP A 450 4.65 8.22 1.44
C ASP A 450 4.18 6.83 1.92
N ARG A 451 2.96 6.75 2.48
CA ARG A 451 2.32 5.52 2.94
C ARG A 451 1.38 4.90 1.91
N ASP A 452 1.19 5.56 0.76
CA ASP A 452 0.34 5.13 -0.35
C ASP A 452 0.76 3.79 -0.93
N ARG A 453 2.05 3.47 -0.90
CA ARG A 453 2.60 2.20 -1.35
C ARG A 453 2.03 1.00 -0.62
N ALA A 454 1.71 1.15 0.68
CA ALA A 454 1.12 0.09 1.49
C ALA A 454 -0.41 -0.03 1.34
N VAL A 455 -1.09 1.08 1.00
CA VAL A 455 -2.56 1.14 0.90
C VAL A 455 -3.07 0.75 -0.49
N SER A 456 -2.20 0.82 -1.50
CA SER A 456 -2.53 0.55 -2.92
C SER A 456 -2.39 -0.92 -3.32
N LEU A 457 -2.22 -1.84 -2.37
CA LEU A 457 -2.17 -3.27 -2.70
C LEU A 457 -3.55 -3.73 -3.15
N PRO A 458 -3.74 -4.15 -4.42
CA PRO A 458 -4.99 -4.73 -4.83
C PRO A 458 -5.22 -6.01 -4.02
N ALA A 459 -6.44 -6.18 -3.52
CA ALA A 459 -6.83 -7.47 -2.98
C ALA A 459 -6.58 -8.51 -4.08
N ARG A 460 -5.64 -9.43 -3.85
CA ARG A 460 -5.40 -10.52 -4.80
C ARG A 460 -6.67 -11.35 -4.86
N THR A 461 -7.39 -11.26 -5.94
CA THR A 461 -8.44 -12.21 -6.27
C THR A 461 -7.75 -13.55 -6.54
N GLU A 462 -7.83 -14.47 -5.59
CA GLU A 462 -7.49 -15.87 -5.86
C GLU A 462 -8.54 -16.39 -6.85
N GLY A 463 -8.25 -16.32 -8.16
CA GLY A 463 -9.04 -17.02 -9.13
C GLY A 463 -8.97 -18.50 -8.79
N GLU A 464 -10.11 -19.12 -8.51
CA GLU A 464 -10.21 -20.58 -8.49
C GLU A 464 -9.96 -21.07 -9.91
N TYR A 465 -8.72 -21.44 -10.20
CA TYR A 465 -8.44 -22.16 -11.43
C TYR A 465 -8.89 -23.60 -11.22
N GLN A 466 -10.03 -23.95 -11.74
CA GLN A 466 -10.37 -25.33 -11.96
C GLN A 466 -9.43 -25.85 -13.05
N LEU A 467 -8.58 -26.78 -12.69
CA LEU A 467 -7.79 -27.55 -13.66
C LEU A 467 -8.77 -28.38 -14.51
N ASN A 468 -9.28 -27.82 -15.57
CA ASN A 468 -9.96 -28.58 -16.61
C ASN A 468 -8.92 -29.34 -17.46
N ALA A 469 -8.10 -30.18 -16.81
CA ALA A 469 -7.16 -31.02 -17.50
C ALA A 469 -7.92 -32.17 -18.12
N THR A 470 -7.90 -32.25 -19.44
CA THR A 470 -8.42 -33.41 -20.16
C THR A 470 -7.47 -34.60 -20.02
N ALA A 471 -7.95 -35.82 -20.22
CA ALA A 471 -7.10 -37.01 -20.27
C ALA A 471 -5.93 -36.87 -21.26
N ALA A 472 -6.14 -36.14 -22.37
CA ALA A 472 -5.10 -35.84 -23.33
C ALA A 472 -4.00 -34.96 -22.80
N ASP A 473 -4.33 -33.94 -22.00
CA ASP A 473 -3.34 -33.05 -21.36
C ASP A 473 -2.50 -33.79 -20.31
N PHE A 474 -3.13 -34.72 -19.57
CA PHE A 474 -2.45 -35.58 -18.62
C PHE A 474 -1.42 -36.47 -19.32
N TRP A 475 -1.80 -37.13 -20.45
CA TRP A 475 -0.90 -37.97 -21.23
C TRP A 475 0.23 -37.17 -21.89
N ALA A 476 -0.05 -35.95 -22.38
CA ALA A 476 0.95 -35.07 -22.94
C ALA A 476 1.99 -34.64 -21.87
N LEU A 477 1.53 -34.37 -20.65
CA LEU A 477 2.39 -34.03 -19.51
C LEU A 477 3.24 -35.23 -19.07
N ALA A 478 2.62 -36.42 -18.94
CA ALA A 478 3.30 -37.66 -18.59
C ALA A 478 4.37 -38.03 -19.62
N LEU A 479 4.09 -37.86 -20.91
CA LEU A 479 5.05 -38.08 -21.99
C LEU A 479 6.27 -37.15 -21.88
N ARG A 480 6.03 -35.85 -21.60
CA ARG A 480 7.12 -34.87 -21.42
C ARG A 480 7.99 -35.19 -20.21
N PHE A 481 7.42 -35.65 -19.11
CA PHE A 481 8.17 -36.09 -17.93
C PHE A 481 8.98 -37.37 -18.19
N CYS A 482 8.48 -38.28 -19.04
CA CYS A 482 9.19 -39.49 -19.42
C CYS A 482 10.34 -39.25 -20.40
N LEU A 483 10.27 -38.20 -21.21
CA LEU A 483 11.30 -37.88 -22.22
C LEU A 483 12.66 -37.54 -21.59
N ILE A 484 12.68 -36.89 -20.42
CA ILE A 484 13.95 -36.52 -19.74
C ILE A 484 14.72 -37.77 -19.27
N PRO A 485 14.14 -38.70 -18.48
CA PRO A 485 14.87 -39.92 -18.08
C PRO A 485 15.19 -40.84 -19.26
N LEU A 486 14.32 -40.91 -20.29
CA LEU A 486 14.61 -41.65 -21.50
C LEU A 486 15.82 -41.06 -22.28
N GLY A 487 15.92 -39.75 -22.36
CA GLY A 487 17.08 -39.04 -22.95
C GLY A 487 18.37 -39.36 -22.22
N VAL A 488 18.35 -39.31 -20.88
CA VAL A 488 19.51 -39.68 -20.05
C VAL A 488 19.90 -41.16 -20.24
N LEU A 489 18.92 -42.06 -20.35
CA LEU A 489 19.14 -43.47 -20.57
C LEU A 489 19.72 -43.74 -21.97
N ALA A 490 19.25 -43.05 -23.00
CA ALA A 490 19.75 -43.13 -24.38
C ALA A 490 21.22 -42.64 -24.46
N VAL A 491 21.53 -41.51 -23.82
CA VAL A 491 22.92 -40.98 -23.73
C VAL A 491 23.81 -41.98 -22.98
N GLY A 492 23.34 -42.54 -21.86
CA GLY A 492 24.09 -43.56 -21.12
C GLY A 492 24.36 -44.84 -21.92
N LEU A 493 23.37 -45.31 -22.70
CA LEU A 493 23.54 -46.43 -23.62
C LEU A 493 24.50 -46.11 -24.74
N ALA A 494 24.42 -44.94 -25.39
CA ALA A 494 25.32 -44.51 -26.45
C ALA A 494 26.75 -44.45 -25.96
N VAL A 495 27.02 -43.86 -24.79
CA VAL A 495 28.36 -43.83 -24.16
C VAL A 495 28.84 -45.27 -23.82
N SER A 496 27.96 -46.14 -23.35
CA SER A 496 28.31 -47.55 -23.04
C SER A 496 28.71 -48.33 -24.30
N VAL A 497 27.95 -48.16 -25.40
CA VAL A 497 28.27 -48.79 -26.71
C VAL A 497 29.56 -48.26 -27.29
N TRP A 498 29.77 -46.94 -27.23
CA TRP A 498 30.99 -46.32 -27.72
C TRP A 498 32.22 -46.81 -26.97
N ARG A 499 32.15 -46.89 -25.63
CA ARG A 499 33.23 -47.45 -24.79
C ARG A 499 33.51 -48.96 -24.98
N ARG A 500 32.58 -49.71 -25.56
CA ARG A 500 32.79 -51.14 -25.91
C ARG A 500 33.42 -51.34 -27.27
N ARG A 501 33.38 -50.28 -28.13
CA ARG A 501 33.97 -50.34 -29.48
C ARG A 501 35.35 -49.70 -29.59
N SER A 502 35.75 -48.92 -28.60
CA SER A 502 37.12 -48.41 -28.37
C SER A 502 37.84 -49.30 -27.34
#